data_51392f9787bf33f54c3114d626c8a173
#
_entry.id   51392f9787bf33f54c3114d626c8a173
#
_cell.length_a   1.000
_cell.length_b   1.000
_cell.length_c   1.000
_cell.angle_alpha   90.00
_cell.angle_beta   90.00
_cell.angle_gamma   90.00
#
_symmetry.space_group_name_H-M   'P 1'
#
loop_
_entity.id
_entity.type
_entity.pdbx_description
1 polymer ?
#
loop_
_entity_poly.entity_id
_entity_poly.type
_entity_poly.pdbx_seq_one_letter_code
_entity_poly.pdbx_strand_id
1 'polypeptide(L)'
;IGIFLIFFGVPWVSEQMSQARGSHSKVENQTGSLPGKEVVKTVPIDPESLNLDLANLSERFVLERGGIPLIVESSLDSGLQNYIINLLQNSQNLQVAVVVMRPDDGRILAMASYDKGQTSGDLCLKADFPAASLFKIVSAAAAFESAGFTPEKAVYFDGRKHTLYKRQLKQRRGKYTSKISFKRAFASSINPVFGKLGIYDLGQKVMSDSAERFL
;
A
#
# COMPACT_ATOMS: atom_id res chain seq x y z
N ILE A 1 -2.76 15.94 -0.27
CA ILE A 1 -3.21 14.57 0.07
C ILE A 1 -2.17 13.66 -0.57
N GLY A 2 -1.36 13.00 0.26
CA GLY A 2 -0.37 12.04 -0.20
C GLY A 2 -0.73 10.67 0.37
N ILE A 3 -1.12 9.73 -0.50
CA ILE A 3 -1.19 8.32 -0.16
C ILE A 3 0.15 7.75 -0.59
N PHE A 4 0.93 7.26 0.37
CA PHE A 4 2.15 6.52 0.10
C PHE A 4 1.90 5.06 0.41
N LEU A 5 1.65 4.25 -0.64
CA LEU A 5 1.88 2.82 -0.58
C LEU A 5 3.38 2.61 -0.83
N ILE A 6 4.11 2.31 0.23
CA ILE A 6 5.53 2.04 0.13
C ILE A 6 5.69 0.52 -0.05
N PHE A 7 5.88 0.09 -1.30
CA PHE A 7 6.36 -1.26 -1.58
C PHE A 7 7.87 -1.26 -1.37
N PHE A 8 8.33 -1.84 -0.29
CA PHE A 8 9.75 -2.08 -0.07
C PHE A 8 10.18 -3.38 -0.74
N GLY A 9 10.79 -3.27 -1.90
CA GLY A 9 11.73 -4.28 -2.39
C GLY A 9 13.10 -3.97 -1.77
N VAL A 10 13.51 -4.79 -0.83
CA VAL A 10 14.67 -4.70 0.07
C VAL A 10 16.00 -4.53 -0.66
N PRO A 11 16.94 -3.70 -0.24
CA PRO A 11 17.89 -3.92 0.88
C PRO A 11 18.04 -2.77 1.89
N TRP A 12 17.49 -1.59 1.61
CA TRP A 12 17.74 -0.40 2.43
C TRP A 12 17.05 -0.43 3.80
N VAL A 13 15.90 -1.10 3.91
CA VAL A 13 15.16 -1.22 5.19
C VAL A 13 15.84 -2.17 6.16
N SER A 14 16.57 -3.19 5.67
CA SER A 14 17.28 -4.13 6.54
C SER A 14 18.39 -3.47 7.34
N GLU A 15 19.03 -2.43 6.80
CA GLU A 15 20.12 -1.72 7.43
C GLU A 15 19.62 -0.76 8.53
N GLN A 16 18.51 -0.06 8.29
CA GLN A 16 17.88 0.82 9.28
C GLN A 16 17.21 0.01 10.42
N MET A 17 16.61 -1.14 10.13
CA MET A 17 16.03 -2.02 11.16
C MET A 17 17.12 -2.70 12.02
N SER A 18 18.31 -2.96 11.47
CA SER A 18 19.45 -3.47 12.24
C SER A 18 19.93 -2.45 13.29
N GLN A 19 19.90 -1.16 12.98
CA GLN A 19 20.27 -0.10 13.94
C GLN A 19 19.21 0.10 15.04
N ALA A 20 17.93 -0.09 14.74
CA ALA A 20 16.84 -0.01 15.72
C ALA A 20 16.83 -1.20 16.71
N ARG A 21 17.33 -2.38 16.30
CA ARG A 21 17.44 -3.56 17.18
C ARG A 21 18.59 -3.49 18.20
N GLY A 22 19.53 -2.57 18.01
CA GLY A 22 20.71 -2.43 18.89
C GLY A 22 20.47 -1.72 20.23
N SER A 23 19.27 -1.17 20.48
CA SER A 23 19.00 -0.37 21.68
C SER A 23 18.04 -1.02 22.71
N HIS A 24 17.75 -2.32 22.63
CA HIS A 24 16.99 -2.99 23.66
C HIS A 24 17.87 -3.39 24.85
N SER A 25 17.77 -2.60 25.90
CA SER A 25 18.26 -2.93 27.25
C SER A 25 17.66 -4.24 27.75
N LYS A 26 18.52 -5.06 28.36
CA LYS A 26 18.17 -6.27 29.12
C LYS A 26 16.95 -6.03 30.01
N VAL A 27 15.87 -6.76 29.74
CA VAL A 27 14.81 -7.01 30.72
C VAL A 27 15.09 -8.40 31.31
N GLU A 28 15.30 -8.44 32.61
CA GLU A 28 15.51 -9.67 33.39
C GLU A 28 14.29 -10.59 33.30
N ASN A 29 14.57 -11.85 32.99
CA ASN A 29 13.61 -12.94 33.02
C ASN A 29 13.16 -13.20 34.47
N GLN A 30 11.93 -12.84 34.82
CA GLN A 30 11.23 -13.45 35.91
C GLN A 30 10.45 -14.68 35.41
N THR A 31 10.99 -15.85 35.65
CA THR A 31 10.32 -17.14 35.45
C THR A 31 9.24 -17.32 36.50
N GLY A 32 8.01 -16.90 36.14
CA GLY A 32 6.80 -17.32 36.85
C GLY A 32 6.24 -18.57 36.17
N SER A 33 6.18 -19.67 36.88
CA SER A 33 5.57 -20.93 36.43
C SER A 33 4.08 -20.73 36.13
N LEU A 34 3.68 -20.97 34.86
CA LEU A 34 2.27 -20.98 34.44
C LEU A 34 1.62 -22.31 34.89
N PRO A 35 0.44 -22.29 35.50
CA PRO A 35 -0.34 -23.49 35.78
C PRO A 35 -1.14 -23.92 34.55
N GLY A 36 -1.08 -25.20 34.20
CA GLY A 36 -2.09 -25.88 33.37
C GLY A 36 -2.07 -25.58 31.89
N LYS A 37 -1.88 -26.60 31.04
CA LYS A 37 -2.18 -26.55 29.62
C LYS A 37 -3.66 -26.22 29.41
N GLU A 38 -3.97 -24.94 29.20
CA GLU A 38 -5.27 -24.53 28.68
C GLU A 38 -5.39 -24.96 27.23
N VAL A 39 -6.41 -25.75 26.92
CA VAL A 39 -6.75 -26.15 25.57
C VAL A 39 -7.31 -24.90 24.87
N VAL A 40 -6.46 -24.22 24.12
CA VAL A 40 -6.88 -23.10 23.27
C VAL A 40 -7.80 -23.65 22.19
N LYS A 41 -9.09 -23.52 22.36
CA LYS A 41 -10.06 -23.76 21.29
C LYS A 41 -9.98 -22.60 20.29
N THR A 42 -9.45 -22.87 19.11
CA THR A 42 -9.54 -21.92 17.99
C THR A 42 -11.00 -21.86 17.51
N VAL A 43 -11.67 -20.76 17.79
CA VAL A 43 -13.01 -20.47 17.24
C VAL A 43 -12.82 -19.57 16.03
N PRO A 44 -13.38 -19.91 14.86
CA PRO A 44 -13.42 -18.98 13.73
C PRO A 44 -14.15 -17.70 14.16
N ILE A 45 -13.47 -16.59 14.15
CA ILE A 45 -14.07 -15.30 14.48
C ILE A 45 -14.17 -14.52 13.18
N ASP A 46 -15.37 -14.04 12.88
CA ASP A 46 -15.58 -13.07 11.83
C ASP A 46 -14.93 -11.74 12.23
N PRO A 47 -13.89 -11.28 11.51
CA PRO A 47 -13.17 -10.05 11.84
C PRO A 47 -14.08 -8.81 11.84
N GLU A 48 -15.10 -8.76 10.98
CA GLU A 48 -16.05 -7.64 10.90
C GLU A 48 -16.87 -7.49 12.18
N SER A 49 -17.08 -8.60 12.90
CA SER A 49 -17.83 -8.61 14.17
C SER A 49 -17.03 -8.07 15.36
N LEU A 50 -15.75 -7.77 15.21
CA LEU A 50 -14.87 -7.42 16.32
C LEU A 50 -14.82 -5.93 16.64
N ASN A 51 -15.40 -5.07 15.82
CA ASN A 51 -15.39 -3.61 16.02
C ASN A 51 -14.03 -3.07 16.53
N LEU A 52 -12.94 -3.48 15.86
CA LEU A 52 -11.57 -3.19 16.26
C LEU A 52 -11.25 -1.72 16.05
N ASP A 53 -10.68 -1.07 17.04
CA ASP A 53 -9.99 0.20 16.86
C ASP A 53 -8.64 -0.04 16.19
N LEU A 54 -8.63 0.00 14.87
CA LEU A 54 -7.43 -0.29 14.06
C LEU A 54 -6.31 0.73 14.27
N ALA A 55 -6.62 1.92 14.78
CA ALA A 55 -5.62 2.94 15.08
C ALA A 55 -4.75 2.58 16.28
N ASN A 56 -5.28 1.75 17.19
CA ASN A 56 -4.62 1.35 18.44
C ASN A 56 -4.31 -0.15 18.52
N LEU A 57 -4.31 -0.85 17.37
CA LEU A 57 -3.95 -2.25 17.35
C LEU A 57 -2.48 -2.46 17.68
N SER A 58 -2.23 -3.43 18.58
CA SER A 58 -0.91 -3.94 18.90
C SER A 58 -0.73 -5.36 18.36
N GLU A 59 0.49 -5.86 18.39
CA GLU A 59 0.82 -7.23 18.00
C GLU A 59 -0.01 -8.27 18.76
N ARG A 60 -0.29 -8.01 20.05
CA ARG A 60 -1.10 -8.86 20.90
C ARG A 60 -1.98 -8.03 21.82
N PHE A 61 -3.27 -8.35 21.88
CA PHE A 61 -4.23 -7.65 22.74
C PHE A 61 -5.35 -8.60 23.18
N VAL A 62 -6.11 -8.18 24.19
CA VAL A 62 -7.23 -8.95 24.73
C VAL A 62 -8.53 -8.25 24.37
N LEU A 63 -9.47 -8.99 23.80
CA LEU A 63 -10.85 -8.57 23.59
C LEU A 63 -11.76 -9.35 24.52
N GLU A 64 -12.78 -8.71 25.04
CA GLU A 64 -13.83 -9.36 25.80
C GLU A 64 -15.06 -9.58 24.93
N ARG A 65 -15.53 -10.82 24.80
CA ARG A 65 -16.73 -11.16 24.04
C ARG A 65 -17.62 -12.08 24.85
N GLY A 66 -18.82 -11.58 25.22
CA GLY A 66 -19.78 -12.35 26.01
C GLY A 66 -19.23 -12.82 27.37
N GLY A 67 -18.37 -12.00 28.00
CA GLY A 67 -17.74 -12.34 29.27
C GLY A 67 -16.52 -13.30 29.13
N ILE A 68 -16.10 -13.62 27.91
CA ILE A 68 -14.95 -14.49 27.64
C ILE A 68 -13.80 -13.63 27.12
N PRO A 69 -12.63 -13.61 27.78
CA PRO A 69 -11.44 -12.92 27.27
C PRO A 69 -10.86 -13.70 26.09
N LEU A 70 -10.74 -13.02 24.95
CA LEU A 70 -10.11 -13.53 23.73
C LEU A 70 -8.72 -12.89 23.60
N ILE A 71 -7.69 -13.71 23.49
CA ILE A 71 -6.35 -13.24 23.14
C ILE A 71 -6.29 -13.18 21.61
N VAL A 72 -6.05 -11.98 21.08
CA VAL A 72 -5.88 -11.75 19.64
C VAL A 72 -4.41 -11.52 19.36
N GLU A 73 -3.87 -12.29 18.41
CA GLU A 73 -2.53 -12.10 17.87
C GLU A 73 -2.68 -11.56 16.45
N SER A 74 -2.18 -10.36 16.23
CA SER A 74 -2.19 -9.72 14.92
C SER A 74 -0.89 -9.99 14.15
N SER A 75 -0.85 -9.66 12.88
CA SER A 75 0.38 -9.72 12.08
C SER A 75 1.22 -8.45 12.18
N LEU A 76 0.83 -7.48 13.00
CA LEU A 76 1.53 -6.20 13.13
C LEU A 76 2.89 -6.38 13.81
N ASP A 77 3.89 -5.69 13.30
CA ASP A 77 5.19 -5.49 13.94
C ASP A 77 5.11 -4.19 14.76
N SER A 78 5.09 -4.33 16.10
CA SER A 78 4.95 -3.19 17.00
C SER A 78 6.08 -2.16 16.85
N GLY A 79 7.29 -2.60 16.52
CA GLY A 79 8.43 -1.71 16.30
C GLY A 79 8.24 -0.88 15.04
N LEU A 80 7.85 -1.52 13.94
CA LEU A 80 7.56 -0.84 12.66
C LEU A 80 6.35 0.09 12.78
N GLN A 81 5.28 -0.36 13.45
CA GLN A 81 4.09 0.44 13.71
C GLN A 81 4.45 1.73 14.44
N ASN A 82 5.16 1.65 15.56
CA ASN A 82 5.56 2.81 16.35
C ASN A 82 6.51 3.73 15.58
N TYR A 83 7.42 3.18 14.79
CA TYR A 83 8.31 3.98 13.94
C TYR A 83 7.53 4.82 12.94
N ILE A 84 6.54 4.23 12.27
CA ILE A 84 5.70 4.93 11.30
C ILE A 84 4.86 6.00 11.98
N ILE A 85 4.21 5.67 13.12
CA ILE A 85 3.42 6.65 13.88
C ILE A 85 4.26 7.88 14.26
N ASN A 86 5.49 7.67 14.75
CA ASN A 86 6.39 8.77 15.09
C ASN A 86 6.77 9.64 13.88
N LEU A 87 6.96 9.02 12.70
CA LEU A 87 7.19 9.78 11.47
C LEU A 87 5.98 10.63 11.07
N LEU A 88 4.77 10.06 11.22
CA LEU A 88 3.53 10.73 10.85
C LEU A 88 3.21 11.93 11.74
N GLN A 89 3.57 11.90 13.03
CA GLN A 89 3.36 13.01 13.96
C GLN A 89 4.06 14.31 13.51
N ASN A 90 5.16 14.18 12.77
CA ASN A 90 5.90 15.32 12.22
C ASN A 90 5.53 15.65 10.77
N SER A 91 4.45 15.06 10.25
CA SER A 91 4.02 15.26 8.87
C SER A 91 3.49 16.68 8.63
N GLN A 92 3.92 17.30 7.52
CA GLN A 92 3.36 18.57 7.04
C GLN A 92 2.10 18.38 6.18
N ASN A 93 1.73 17.14 5.87
CA ASN A 93 0.54 16.83 5.10
C ASN A 93 -0.74 16.99 5.95
N LEU A 94 -1.87 17.23 5.27
CA LEU A 94 -3.16 17.30 5.94
C LEU A 94 -3.64 15.93 6.39
N GLN A 95 -3.44 14.94 5.53
CA GLN A 95 -3.84 13.55 5.75
C GLN A 95 -2.79 12.61 5.18
N VAL A 96 -2.47 11.56 5.90
CA VAL A 96 -1.57 10.49 5.45
C VAL A 96 -2.12 9.15 5.93
N ALA A 97 -2.10 8.16 5.08
CA ALA A 97 -2.35 6.77 5.43
C ALA A 97 -1.15 5.92 4.97
N VAL A 98 -0.68 5.04 5.82
CA VAL A 98 0.42 4.12 5.53
C VAL A 98 0.00 2.71 5.88
N VAL A 99 0.03 1.82 4.90
CA VAL A 99 -0.15 0.38 5.08
C VAL A 99 1.11 -0.30 4.60
N VAL A 100 1.73 -1.10 5.45
CA VAL A 100 2.90 -1.91 5.10
C VAL A 100 2.49 -3.36 5.04
N MET A 101 2.70 -3.97 3.89
CA MET A 101 2.33 -5.34 3.61
C MET A 101 3.57 -6.17 3.26
N ARG A 102 3.64 -7.39 3.76
CA ARG A 102 4.67 -8.35 3.36
C ARG A 102 4.30 -8.94 1.99
N PRO A 103 5.19 -8.89 0.98
CA PRO A 103 4.84 -9.29 -0.37
C PRO A 103 4.65 -10.81 -0.54
N ASP A 104 5.26 -11.63 0.32
CA ASP A 104 5.26 -13.08 0.19
C ASP A 104 3.92 -13.73 0.53
N ASP A 105 3.20 -13.15 1.50
CA ASP A 105 1.95 -13.72 2.02
C ASP A 105 0.82 -12.70 2.25
N GLY A 106 1.05 -11.42 1.95
CA GLY A 106 0.06 -10.37 2.07
C GLY A 106 -0.24 -9.92 3.50
N ARG A 107 0.50 -10.38 4.52
CA ARG A 107 0.27 -9.95 5.91
C ARG A 107 0.56 -8.47 6.09
N ILE A 108 -0.35 -7.78 6.77
CA ILE A 108 -0.16 -6.38 7.14
C ILE A 108 0.80 -6.31 8.33
N LEU A 109 1.92 -5.62 8.15
CA LEU A 109 2.94 -5.44 9.19
C LEU A 109 2.79 -4.13 9.94
N ALA A 110 2.21 -3.10 9.32
CA ALA A 110 1.89 -1.85 9.97
C ALA A 110 0.71 -1.16 9.26
N MET A 111 -0.13 -0.52 10.04
CA MET A 111 -1.21 0.36 9.59
C MET A 111 -1.20 1.61 10.46
N ALA A 112 -0.96 2.78 9.87
CA ALA A 112 -0.97 4.02 10.61
C ALA A 112 -1.51 5.16 9.77
N SER A 113 -2.31 6.01 10.36
CA SER A 113 -2.84 7.19 9.70
C SER A 113 -2.63 8.45 10.52
N TYR A 114 -2.57 9.58 9.84
CA TYR A 114 -2.50 10.91 10.41
C TYR A 114 -3.51 11.82 9.71
N ASP A 115 -4.35 12.46 10.49
CA ASP A 115 -5.32 13.44 10.00
C ASP A 115 -5.24 14.72 10.85
N LYS A 116 -4.74 15.79 10.27
CA LYS A 116 -4.62 17.09 10.92
C LYS A 116 -5.99 17.70 11.25
N GLY A 117 -7.01 17.37 10.47
CA GLY A 117 -8.39 17.82 10.66
C GLY A 117 -9.18 17.01 11.69
N GLN A 118 -8.61 15.91 12.20
CA GLN A 118 -9.28 14.97 13.11
C GLN A 118 -10.67 14.52 12.62
N THR A 119 -10.81 14.33 11.30
CA THR A 119 -12.02 13.76 10.74
C THR A 119 -12.14 12.29 11.16
N SER A 120 -13.33 11.87 11.55
CA SER A 120 -13.57 10.56 12.13
C SER A 120 -13.18 9.39 11.22
N GLY A 121 -12.56 8.37 11.78
CA GLY A 121 -12.27 7.07 11.18
C GLY A 121 -10.85 6.92 10.66
N ASP A 122 -10.39 5.67 10.55
CA ASP A 122 -9.05 5.33 10.07
C ASP A 122 -8.94 5.56 8.55
N LEU A 123 -7.99 6.41 8.15
CA LEU A 123 -7.73 6.72 6.74
C LEU A 123 -7.20 5.50 5.96
N CYS A 124 -6.61 4.51 6.63
CA CYS A 124 -6.14 3.29 5.99
C CYS A 124 -7.28 2.43 5.42
N LEU A 125 -8.50 2.59 5.95
CA LEU A 125 -9.70 1.86 5.53
C LEU A 125 -10.59 2.67 4.58
N LYS A 126 -10.22 3.92 4.29
CA LYS A 126 -11.02 4.77 3.41
C LYS A 126 -10.57 4.64 1.95
N ALA A 127 -11.53 4.42 1.06
CA ALA A 127 -11.34 4.40 -0.39
C ALA A 127 -11.70 5.75 -1.05
N ASP A 128 -11.67 6.85 -0.30
CA ASP A 128 -12.13 8.18 -0.76
C ASP A 128 -11.08 8.93 -1.59
N PHE A 129 -9.89 8.34 -1.77
CA PHE A 129 -8.78 9.00 -2.46
C PHE A 129 -8.58 8.42 -3.86
N PRO A 130 -8.30 9.28 -4.85
CA PRO A 130 -7.94 8.81 -6.18
C PRO A 130 -6.66 7.96 -6.10
N ALA A 131 -6.66 6.80 -6.78
CA ALA A 131 -5.49 5.92 -6.86
C ALA A 131 -4.28 6.60 -7.52
N ALA A 132 -4.49 7.69 -8.24
CA ALA A 132 -3.47 8.45 -8.98
C ALA A 132 -2.57 7.52 -9.80
N SER A 133 -1.24 7.63 -9.67
CA SER A 133 -0.29 6.82 -10.46
C SER A 133 -0.26 5.33 -10.07
N LEU A 134 -0.88 4.93 -8.96
CA LEU A 134 -1.06 3.51 -8.64
C LEU A 134 -1.94 2.80 -9.67
N PHE A 135 -2.91 3.51 -10.25
CA PHE A 135 -3.75 2.97 -11.30
C PHE A 135 -2.97 2.54 -12.56
N LYS A 136 -1.73 2.99 -12.72
CA LYS A 136 -0.85 2.52 -13.80
C LYS A 136 -0.45 1.05 -13.66
N ILE A 137 -0.53 0.49 -12.47
CA ILE A 137 -0.33 -0.96 -12.25
C ILE A 137 -1.45 -1.72 -12.97
N VAL A 138 -2.71 -1.34 -12.73
CA VAL A 138 -3.88 -1.90 -13.41
C VAL A 138 -3.76 -1.72 -14.92
N SER A 139 -3.43 -0.50 -15.36
CA SER A 139 -3.29 -0.20 -16.79
C SER A 139 -2.17 -1.00 -17.46
N ALA A 140 -1.06 -1.25 -16.76
CA ALA A 140 0.04 -2.04 -17.29
C ALA A 140 -0.32 -3.52 -17.37
N ALA A 141 -0.98 -4.08 -16.35
CA ALA A 141 -1.50 -5.44 -16.38
C ALA A 141 -2.46 -5.64 -17.55
N ALA A 142 -3.44 -4.74 -17.71
CA ALA A 142 -4.37 -4.74 -18.84
C ALA A 142 -3.66 -4.66 -20.19
N ALA A 143 -2.59 -3.86 -20.30
CA ALA A 143 -1.81 -3.76 -21.53
C ALA A 143 -1.11 -5.05 -21.93
N PHE A 144 -0.57 -5.77 -20.94
CA PHE A 144 0.05 -7.08 -21.19
C PHE A 144 -0.98 -8.14 -21.59
N GLU A 145 -2.09 -8.20 -20.87
CA GLU A 145 -3.10 -9.24 -21.05
C GLU A 145 -3.98 -9.03 -22.28
N SER A 146 -4.37 -7.79 -22.57
CA SER A 146 -5.42 -7.50 -23.55
C SER A 146 -4.94 -6.76 -24.80
N ALA A 147 -3.77 -6.09 -24.77
CA ALA A 147 -3.29 -5.27 -25.89
C ALA A 147 -1.92 -5.72 -26.45
N GLY A 148 -1.42 -6.90 -26.02
CA GLY A 148 -0.17 -7.48 -26.54
C GLY A 148 1.07 -6.59 -26.29
N PHE A 149 1.07 -5.84 -25.20
CA PHE A 149 2.24 -5.08 -24.80
C PHE A 149 3.32 -6.01 -24.26
N THR A 150 4.57 -5.60 -24.46
CA THR A 150 5.74 -6.19 -23.78
C THR A 150 6.51 -5.09 -23.07
N PRO A 151 7.36 -5.41 -22.09
CA PRO A 151 8.18 -4.41 -21.41
C PRO A 151 9.05 -3.58 -22.37
N GLU A 152 9.49 -4.17 -23.47
CA GLU A 152 10.37 -3.56 -24.47
C GLU A 152 9.60 -2.83 -25.59
N LYS A 153 8.27 -2.94 -25.63
CA LYS A 153 7.45 -2.27 -26.65
C LYS A 153 7.74 -0.78 -26.65
N ALA A 154 8.05 -0.26 -27.84
CA ALA A 154 8.32 1.17 -28.02
C ALA A 154 7.03 1.98 -27.87
N VAL A 155 7.06 2.98 -26.99
CA VAL A 155 5.98 3.94 -26.76
C VAL A 155 6.47 5.36 -26.99
N TYR A 156 5.53 6.28 -27.28
CA TYR A 156 5.86 7.62 -27.72
C TYR A 156 5.05 8.66 -26.93
N PHE A 157 5.71 9.74 -26.54
CA PHE A 157 5.05 10.85 -25.85
C PHE A 157 5.67 12.20 -26.21
N ASP A 158 4.88 13.26 -26.06
CA ASP A 158 5.29 14.62 -26.26
C ASP A 158 5.24 15.41 -24.94
N GLY A 159 6.17 16.34 -24.77
CA GLY A 159 6.21 17.25 -23.64
C GLY A 159 6.70 16.60 -22.34
N ARG A 160 6.24 17.13 -21.20
CA ARG A 160 6.72 16.70 -19.88
C ARG A 160 6.06 15.39 -19.44
N LYS A 161 6.80 14.57 -18.70
CA LYS A 161 6.41 13.22 -18.26
C LYS A 161 5.17 13.21 -17.35
N HIS A 162 5.06 14.18 -16.45
CA HIS A 162 4.04 14.21 -15.40
C HIS A 162 2.88 15.16 -15.68
N THR A 163 2.80 15.73 -16.89
CA THR A 163 1.65 16.50 -17.34
C THR A 163 0.72 15.64 -18.19
N LEU A 164 -0.56 16.05 -18.29
CA LEU A 164 -1.57 15.36 -19.10
C LEU A 164 -2.47 16.39 -19.79
N TYR A 165 -1.96 17.02 -20.83
CA TYR A 165 -2.72 17.97 -21.63
C TYR A 165 -3.35 17.28 -22.86
N LYS A 166 -4.50 17.77 -23.34
CA LYS A 166 -5.17 17.24 -24.55
C LYS A 166 -4.24 17.09 -25.75
N ARG A 167 -3.29 18.02 -25.94
CA ARG A 167 -2.30 17.96 -27.04
C ARG A 167 -1.36 16.76 -26.93
N GLN A 168 -1.04 16.30 -25.72
CA GLN A 168 -0.15 15.16 -25.44
C GLN A 168 -0.83 13.82 -25.70
N LEU A 169 -2.16 13.81 -25.68
CA LEU A 169 -2.97 12.61 -25.93
C LEU A 169 -3.18 12.34 -27.42
N LYS A 170 -2.86 13.28 -28.30
CA LYS A 170 -2.99 13.08 -29.77
C LYS A 170 -1.98 12.04 -30.27
N GLN A 171 -2.43 11.15 -31.16
CA GLN A 171 -1.57 10.18 -31.87
C GLN A 171 -0.83 10.86 -33.03
N ARG A 172 0.13 11.69 -32.72
CA ARG A 172 1.02 12.29 -33.71
C ARG A 172 2.47 12.08 -33.30
N ARG A 173 3.35 12.03 -34.27
CA ARG A 173 4.79 12.03 -34.07
C ARG A 173 5.39 13.25 -34.74
N GLY A 174 6.22 13.98 -34.04
CA GLY A 174 6.91 15.16 -34.53
C GLY A 174 8.37 15.17 -34.07
N LYS A 175 9.06 16.23 -34.45
CA LYS A 175 10.51 16.43 -34.16
C LYS A 175 10.83 16.27 -32.64
N TYR A 176 9.89 16.58 -31.77
CA TYR A 176 10.07 16.59 -30.32
C TYR A 176 9.41 15.41 -29.60
N THR A 177 8.95 14.40 -30.34
CA THR A 177 8.36 13.20 -29.78
C THR A 177 9.45 12.28 -29.23
N SER A 178 9.37 11.98 -27.94
CA SER A 178 10.28 11.03 -27.27
C SER A 178 9.84 9.61 -27.54
N LYS A 179 10.81 8.72 -27.80
CA LYS A 179 10.63 7.26 -27.93
C LYS A 179 11.32 6.57 -26.77
N ILE A 180 10.61 5.70 -26.06
CA ILE A 180 11.15 4.90 -24.94
C ILE A 180 10.48 3.52 -24.92
N SER A 181 11.00 2.58 -24.10
CA SER A 181 10.31 1.31 -23.83
C SER A 181 9.13 1.52 -22.88
N PHE A 182 8.15 0.63 -22.95
CA PHE A 182 7.01 0.62 -22.03
C PHE A 182 7.46 0.45 -20.56
N LYS A 183 8.44 -0.44 -20.31
CA LYS A 183 9.10 -0.59 -19.00
C LYS A 183 9.62 0.75 -18.46
N ARG A 184 10.31 1.51 -19.30
CA ARG A 184 10.82 2.84 -18.89
C ARG A 184 9.71 3.85 -18.67
N ALA A 185 8.62 3.78 -19.45
CA ALA A 185 7.46 4.64 -19.26
C ALA A 185 6.76 4.36 -17.93
N PHE A 186 6.62 3.09 -17.55
CA PHE A 186 6.09 2.68 -16.27
C PHE A 186 6.99 3.14 -15.11
N ALA A 187 8.28 2.80 -15.15
CA ALA A 187 9.25 3.17 -14.12
C ALA A 187 9.37 4.68 -13.89
N SER A 188 9.19 5.49 -14.95
CA SER A 188 9.21 6.96 -14.87
C SER A 188 7.81 7.57 -14.71
N SER A 189 6.78 6.75 -14.51
CA SER A 189 5.38 7.18 -14.31
C SER A 189 4.89 8.22 -15.34
N ILE A 190 5.11 7.98 -16.65
CA ILE A 190 4.86 8.96 -17.72
C ILE A 190 3.39 9.05 -18.04
N ASN A 191 2.72 10.11 -17.59
CA ASN A 191 1.29 10.32 -17.76
C ASN A 191 0.81 10.29 -19.21
N PRO A 192 1.47 10.97 -20.20
CA PRO A 192 1.00 10.93 -21.57
C PRO A 192 1.01 9.54 -22.21
N VAL A 193 1.93 8.66 -21.81
CA VAL A 193 1.95 7.28 -22.32
C VAL A 193 0.73 6.51 -21.82
N PHE A 194 0.46 6.57 -20.51
CA PHE A 194 -0.67 5.86 -19.90
C PHE A 194 -2.02 6.45 -20.31
N GLY A 195 -2.10 7.77 -20.51
CA GLY A 195 -3.29 8.38 -21.09
C GLY A 195 -3.59 7.91 -22.52
N LYS A 196 -2.57 7.81 -23.37
CA LYS A 196 -2.73 7.25 -24.74
C LYS A 196 -3.09 5.76 -24.69
N LEU A 197 -2.45 4.98 -23.82
CA LEU A 197 -2.75 3.56 -23.61
C LEU A 197 -4.23 3.35 -23.29
N GLY A 198 -4.76 4.11 -22.32
CA GLY A 198 -6.17 3.99 -21.95
C GLY A 198 -7.13 4.38 -23.08
N ILE A 199 -6.80 5.41 -23.87
CA ILE A 199 -7.68 5.92 -24.93
C ILE A 199 -7.64 5.03 -26.19
N TYR A 200 -6.46 4.59 -26.61
CA TYR A 200 -6.28 4.03 -27.95
C TYR A 200 -6.03 2.51 -27.97
N ASP A 201 -5.46 1.96 -26.90
CA ASP A 201 -5.09 0.55 -26.89
C ASP A 201 -6.05 -0.30 -26.04
N LEU A 202 -6.59 0.23 -24.93
CA LEU A 202 -7.42 -0.52 -23.98
C LEU A 202 -8.90 -0.17 -24.05
N GLY A 203 -9.22 1.13 -24.08
CA GLY A 203 -10.59 1.63 -23.97
C GLY A 203 -11.18 1.48 -22.55
N GLN A 204 -12.36 2.08 -22.36
CA GLN A 204 -13.02 2.17 -21.06
C GLN A 204 -13.36 0.78 -20.49
N LYS A 205 -13.93 -0.11 -21.31
CA LYS A 205 -14.39 -1.42 -20.84
C LYS A 205 -13.24 -2.27 -20.30
N VAL A 206 -12.15 -2.42 -21.05
CA VAL A 206 -10.98 -3.21 -20.63
C VAL A 206 -10.36 -2.64 -19.37
N MET A 207 -10.31 -1.29 -19.25
CA MET A 207 -9.80 -0.62 -18.07
C MET A 207 -10.66 -0.88 -16.82
N SER A 208 -12.00 -0.85 -16.97
CA SER A 208 -12.95 -1.13 -15.88
C SER A 208 -12.86 -2.58 -15.45
N ASP A 209 -12.99 -3.52 -16.39
CA ASP A 209 -12.93 -4.96 -16.13
C ASP A 209 -11.59 -5.36 -15.47
N SER A 210 -10.50 -4.69 -15.86
CA SER A 210 -9.20 -4.94 -15.25
C SER A 210 -9.12 -4.38 -13.84
N ALA A 211 -9.69 -3.20 -13.58
CA ALA A 211 -9.71 -2.61 -12.25
C ALA A 211 -10.49 -3.48 -11.24
N GLU A 212 -11.64 -4.02 -11.66
CA GLU A 212 -12.46 -4.90 -10.83
C GLU A 212 -11.71 -6.17 -10.38
N ARG A 213 -10.74 -6.65 -11.16
CA ARG A 213 -9.93 -7.83 -10.78
C ARG A 213 -8.84 -7.53 -9.74
N PHE A 214 -8.64 -6.27 -9.39
CA PHE A 214 -7.72 -5.83 -8.33
C PHE A 214 -8.44 -5.52 -7.00
N LEU A 215 -9.77 -5.66 -6.98
CA LEU A 215 -10.62 -5.51 -5.80
C LEU A 215 -10.89 -6.87 -5.16
#